data_2ccdd85496d700c7ff69ba0a9aef25bd
#
_entry.id   2ccdd85496d700c7ff69ba0a9aef25bd
#
_cell.length_a   1.000
_cell.length_b   1.000
_cell.length_c   1.000
_cell.angle_alpha   90.00
_cell.angle_beta   90.00
_cell.angle_gamma   90.00
#
_symmetry.space_group_name_H-M   'P 1'
#
loop_
_entity.id
_entity.type
_entity.pdbx_description
1 polymer ?
#
loop_
_entity_poly.entity_id
_entity_poly.type
_entity_poly.pdbx_seq_one_letter_code
_entity_poly.pdbx_strand_id
1 'polypeptide(L)'
;MSDKTKGIIAATAAGAAVATAALTVPPVIMQRVACARGREFKLSDAFKSKDRKSKRSMLEVKRKVREIKQREYESVEIESYDGLKLKGKYFANPQKAKRLIICFHGYCSSDYHDFSYSFDYWFERGFDILLVTQRAHGESEGKYITFGIKERFDCKSWVEYAVKRFKKNVEILLEGVSMGATTVLMASSLKLPKNVKAIVADCGFISPFEILKHVMKKSYKLPAFPYLYLTSAASGLLAGFGFKDASTVDAVKRTDIPIFFAHGSSDGFVPCRMSIDAFDACASDKKLFIAGGADHALSYVVQKSDYERTLGEFLSKYIKNFKI
;
A
#
# COMPACT_ATOMS: atom_id res chain seq x y z
N MET A 1 -25.02 -47.24 -29.78
CA MET A 1 -25.27 -46.51 -28.52
C MET A 1 -26.71 -46.13 -28.45
N SER A 2 -27.42 -46.51 -27.40
CA SER A 2 -28.87 -46.20 -27.28
C SER A 2 -29.09 -44.70 -27.05
N ASP A 3 -30.25 -44.17 -27.43
CA ASP A 3 -30.57 -42.75 -27.25
C ASP A 3 -30.59 -42.35 -25.75
N LYS A 4 -30.87 -43.28 -24.86
CA LYS A 4 -30.70 -43.10 -23.40
C LYS A 4 -29.23 -42.84 -23.01
N THR A 5 -28.29 -43.58 -23.62
CA THR A 5 -26.83 -43.40 -23.35
C THR A 5 -26.33 -42.04 -23.85
N LYS A 6 -26.80 -41.58 -25.03
CA LYS A 6 -26.46 -40.25 -25.56
C LYS A 6 -27.04 -39.14 -24.69
N GLY A 7 -28.27 -39.29 -24.18
CA GLY A 7 -28.89 -38.33 -23.28
C GLY A 7 -28.17 -38.20 -21.93
N ILE A 8 -27.69 -39.31 -21.34
CA ILE A 8 -26.93 -39.30 -20.09
C ILE A 8 -25.56 -38.61 -20.30
N ILE A 9 -24.86 -38.92 -21.41
CA ILE A 9 -23.58 -38.28 -21.73
C ILE A 9 -23.76 -36.78 -21.94
N ALA A 10 -24.76 -36.32 -22.65
CA ALA A 10 -25.08 -34.92 -22.85
C ALA A 10 -25.42 -34.19 -21.55
N ALA A 11 -26.25 -34.82 -20.69
CA ALA A 11 -26.57 -34.25 -19.37
C ALA A 11 -25.36 -34.15 -18.43
N THR A 12 -24.47 -35.15 -18.46
CA THR A 12 -23.23 -35.16 -17.66
C THR A 12 -22.27 -34.10 -18.18
N ALA A 13 -22.12 -33.96 -19.49
CA ALA A 13 -21.28 -32.94 -20.10
C ALA A 13 -21.81 -31.52 -19.83
N ALA A 14 -23.11 -31.30 -19.92
CA ALA A 14 -23.73 -30.02 -19.56
C ALA A 14 -23.57 -29.68 -18.07
N GLY A 15 -23.78 -30.66 -17.18
CA GLY A 15 -23.55 -30.50 -15.75
C GLY A 15 -22.09 -30.18 -15.41
N ALA A 16 -21.14 -30.85 -16.05
CA ALA A 16 -19.72 -30.58 -15.90
C ALA A 16 -19.34 -29.17 -16.43
N ALA A 17 -19.91 -28.73 -17.55
CA ALA A 17 -19.68 -27.40 -18.10
C ALA A 17 -20.21 -26.30 -17.17
N VAL A 18 -21.40 -26.46 -16.60
CA VAL A 18 -21.99 -25.53 -15.61
C VAL A 18 -21.14 -25.49 -14.34
N ALA A 19 -20.72 -26.63 -13.79
CA ALA A 19 -19.86 -26.70 -12.62
C ALA A 19 -18.49 -26.03 -12.87
N THR A 20 -17.90 -26.28 -14.04
CA THR A 20 -16.64 -25.63 -14.44
C THR A 20 -16.80 -24.12 -14.55
N ALA A 21 -17.87 -23.64 -15.19
CA ALA A 21 -18.16 -22.22 -15.29
C ALA A 21 -18.37 -21.56 -13.91
N ALA A 22 -19.09 -22.20 -13.00
CA ALA A 22 -19.30 -21.73 -11.63
C ALA A 22 -18.00 -21.63 -10.82
N LEU A 23 -17.00 -22.48 -11.09
CA LEU A 23 -15.72 -22.47 -10.41
C LEU A 23 -14.67 -21.56 -11.07
N THR A 24 -14.81 -21.23 -12.34
CA THR A 24 -13.79 -20.46 -13.09
C THR A 24 -14.20 -19.01 -13.33
N VAL A 25 -15.45 -18.75 -13.68
CA VAL A 25 -15.91 -17.39 -14.05
C VAL A 25 -15.86 -16.43 -12.86
N PRO A 26 -16.42 -16.74 -11.67
CA PRO A 26 -16.36 -15.82 -10.53
C PRO A 26 -14.91 -15.48 -10.09
N PRO A 27 -13.97 -16.42 -9.98
CA PRO A 27 -12.58 -16.12 -9.66
C PRO A 27 -11.89 -15.15 -10.63
N VAL A 28 -12.12 -15.31 -11.94
CA VAL A 28 -11.58 -14.40 -12.95
C VAL A 28 -12.20 -13.01 -12.83
N ILE A 29 -13.52 -12.92 -12.59
CA ILE A 29 -14.18 -11.64 -12.34
C ILE A 29 -13.64 -11.00 -11.07
N MET A 30 -13.49 -11.75 -9.99
CA MET A 30 -12.92 -11.26 -8.72
C MET A 30 -11.50 -10.74 -8.90
N GLN A 31 -10.65 -11.46 -9.64
CA GLN A 31 -9.29 -11.02 -9.95
C GLN A 31 -9.32 -9.68 -10.72
N ARG A 32 -10.16 -9.57 -11.76
CA ARG A 32 -10.29 -8.31 -12.51
C ARG A 32 -10.83 -7.18 -11.64
N VAL A 33 -11.81 -7.47 -10.78
CA VAL A 33 -12.39 -6.47 -9.86
C VAL A 33 -11.35 -6.00 -8.85
N ALA A 34 -10.56 -6.90 -8.28
CA ALA A 34 -9.59 -6.56 -7.23
C ALA A 34 -8.30 -5.94 -7.80
N CYS A 35 -7.83 -6.42 -8.96
CA CYS A 35 -6.50 -6.08 -9.45
C CYS A 35 -6.49 -5.12 -10.64
N ALA A 36 -7.64 -4.79 -11.26
CA ALA A 36 -7.64 -3.98 -12.48
C ALA A 36 -7.20 -2.53 -12.23
N ARG A 37 -6.44 -2.01 -13.19
CA ARG A 37 -6.09 -0.58 -13.28
C ARG A 37 -7.34 0.31 -13.33
N GLY A 38 -7.23 1.52 -12.79
CA GLY A 38 -8.12 2.65 -13.10
C GLY A 38 -9.44 2.68 -12.36
N ARG A 39 -9.63 1.88 -11.33
CA ARG A 39 -10.74 2.11 -10.40
C ARG A 39 -10.27 3.08 -9.34
N GLU A 40 -10.59 4.36 -9.51
CA GLU A 40 -10.65 5.25 -8.37
C GLU A 40 -11.74 4.72 -7.44
N PHE A 41 -11.33 3.95 -6.47
CA PHE A 41 -12.19 3.60 -5.36
C PHE A 41 -12.41 4.91 -4.60
N LYS A 42 -13.59 5.51 -4.76
CA LYS A 42 -13.96 6.63 -3.93
C LYS A 42 -14.02 6.11 -2.51
N LEU A 43 -12.97 6.36 -1.76
CA LEU A 43 -12.89 6.01 -0.33
C LEU A 43 -14.14 6.50 0.42
N SER A 44 -14.78 7.59 -0.09
CA SER A 44 -16.08 8.06 0.35
C SER A 44 -17.21 7.01 0.31
N ASP A 45 -17.11 6.00 -0.55
CA ASP A 45 -18.15 4.98 -0.69
C ASP A 45 -17.92 3.79 0.25
N ALA A 46 -16.66 3.51 0.61
CA ALA A 46 -16.32 2.53 1.65
C ALA A 46 -16.47 3.11 3.06
N PHE A 47 -16.24 4.40 3.22
CA PHE A 47 -16.34 5.13 4.49
C PHE A 47 -17.57 6.03 4.51
N LYS A 48 -18.75 5.45 4.37
CA LYS A 48 -20.00 6.10 4.81
C LYS A 48 -20.06 6.14 6.34
N SER A 49 -18.99 6.63 6.97
CA SER A 49 -19.06 7.00 8.37
C SER A 49 -20.08 8.11 8.51
N LYS A 50 -21.17 7.84 9.25
CA LYS A 50 -22.20 8.83 9.59
C LYS A 50 -21.66 9.86 10.60
N ASP A 51 -20.45 9.68 11.11
CA ASP A 51 -19.87 10.48 12.17
C ASP A 51 -19.42 11.86 11.68
N ARG A 52 -19.77 12.87 12.46
CA ARG A 52 -19.48 14.29 12.21
C ARG A 52 -17.95 14.57 12.17
N LYS A 53 -17.17 13.80 12.93
CA LYS A 53 -15.71 13.89 13.02
C LYS A 53 -15.04 13.45 11.72
N SER A 54 -15.47 12.32 11.15
CA SER A 54 -14.99 11.81 9.86
C SER A 54 -15.28 12.76 8.69
N LYS A 55 -16.47 13.41 8.71
CA LYS A 55 -16.81 14.41 7.68
C LYS A 55 -15.89 15.64 7.75
N ARG A 56 -15.56 16.12 8.96
CA ARG A 56 -14.65 17.25 9.16
C ARG A 56 -13.23 16.92 8.68
N SER A 57 -12.73 15.74 9.02
CA SER A 57 -11.42 15.25 8.56
C SER A 57 -11.36 15.18 7.03
N MET A 58 -12.43 14.71 6.39
CA MET A 58 -12.49 14.61 4.93
C MET A 58 -12.49 15.99 4.22
N LEU A 59 -13.12 17.00 4.82
CA LEU A 59 -13.05 18.38 4.31
C LEU A 59 -11.64 18.96 4.43
N GLU A 60 -10.96 18.64 5.52
CA GLU A 60 -9.57 19.06 5.74
C GLU A 60 -8.62 18.39 4.76
N VAL A 61 -8.75 17.08 4.50
CA VAL A 61 -8.03 16.40 3.41
C VAL A 61 -8.18 17.14 2.10
N LYS A 62 -9.43 17.44 1.69
CA LYS A 62 -9.69 18.12 0.43
C LYS A 62 -9.05 19.51 0.36
N ARG A 63 -8.98 20.22 1.49
CA ARG A 63 -8.31 21.52 1.59
C ARG A 63 -6.79 21.34 1.40
N LYS A 64 -6.18 20.43 2.16
CA LYS A 64 -4.75 20.14 2.09
C LYS A 64 -4.31 19.64 0.72
N VAL A 65 -5.09 18.77 0.09
CA VAL A 65 -4.84 18.32 -1.29
C VAL A 65 -4.81 19.50 -2.27
N ARG A 66 -5.73 20.47 -2.14
CA ARG A 66 -5.72 21.65 -3.00
C ARG A 66 -4.48 22.51 -2.77
N GLU A 67 -4.06 22.69 -1.52
CA GLU A 67 -2.85 23.46 -1.16
C GLU A 67 -1.59 22.81 -1.76
N ILE A 68 -1.45 21.50 -1.66
CA ILE A 68 -0.28 20.79 -2.22
C ILE A 68 -0.27 20.84 -3.75
N LYS A 69 -1.44 20.70 -4.39
CA LYS A 69 -1.55 20.79 -5.86
C LYS A 69 -1.15 22.14 -6.44
N GLN A 70 -1.13 23.20 -5.63
CA GLN A 70 -0.67 24.54 -6.02
C GLN A 70 0.85 24.72 -5.88
N ARG A 71 1.55 23.79 -5.20
CA ARG A 71 3.01 23.83 -5.06
C ARG A 71 3.68 23.39 -6.35
N GLU A 72 4.76 24.05 -6.69
CA GLU A 72 5.61 23.62 -7.80
C GLU A 72 6.25 22.27 -7.53
N TYR A 73 6.27 21.42 -8.52
CA TYR A 73 6.93 20.12 -8.48
C TYR A 73 7.59 19.80 -9.82
N GLU A 74 8.60 18.98 -9.77
CA GLU A 74 9.19 18.36 -10.95
C GLU A 74 8.52 17.01 -11.21
N SER A 75 8.03 16.81 -12.44
CA SER A 75 7.52 15.49 -12.86
C SER A 75 8.71 14.56 -13.09
N VAL A 76 8.69 13.42 -12.44
CA VAL A 76 9.76 12.41 -12.51
C VAL A 76 9.20 11.13 -13.10
N GLU A 77 9.99 10.52 -14.00
CA GLU A 77 9.70 9.21 -14.56
C GLU A 77 10.88 8.27 -14.32
N ILE A 78 10.58 7.04 -13.94
CA ILE A 78 11.55 5.95 -13.88
C ILE A 78 11.04 4.74 -14.67
N GLU A 79 11.96 3.88 -15.05
CA GLU A 79 11.63 2.54 -15.53
C GLU A 79 11.65 1.56 -14.35
N SER A 80 10.59 0.77 -14.20
CA SER A 80 10.51 -0.29 -13.19
C SER A 80 11.41 -1.47 -13.56
N TYR A 81 11.59 -2.39 -12.62
CA TYR A 81 12.37 -3.61 -12.85
C TYR A 81 11.83 -4.51 -13.99
N ASP A 82 10.57 -4.35 -14.38
CA ASP A 82 9.88 -5.10 -15.45
C ASP A 82 9.45 -4.21 -16.63
N GLY A 83 10.10 -3.04 -16.79
CA GLY A 83 10.01 -2.18 -17.98
C GLY A 83 8.80 -1.23 -18.00
N LEU A 84 8.06 -1.07 -16.89
CA LEU A 84 6.96 -0.10 -16.83
C LEU A 84 7.49 1.31 -16.56
N LYS A 85 6.91 2.31 -17.21
CA LYS A 85 7.12 3.72 -16.88
C LYS A 85 6.30 4.10 -15.67
N LEU A 86 7.00 4.47 -14.60
CA LEU A 86 6.39 4.90 -13.35
C LEU A 86 6.61 6.39 -13.14
N LYS A 87 5.57 7.09 -12.73
CA LYS A 87 5.54 8.54 -12.53
C LYS A 87 5.62 8.90 -11.05
N GLY A 88 6.22 10.05 -10.79
CA GLY A 88 6.26 10.64 -9.46
C GLY A 88 6.34 12.16 -9.52
N LYS A 89 6.07 12.80 -8.40
CA LYS A 89 6.14 14.25 -8.22
C LYS A 89 7.16 14.58 -7.16
N TYR A 90 8.22 15.26 -7.58
CA TYR A 90 9.32 15.65 -6.70
C TYR A 90 9.15 17.13 -6.27
N PHE A 91 9.09 17.35 -4.98
CA PHE A 91 9.01 18.67 -4.35
C PHE A 91 10.35 18.96 -3.66
N ALA A 92 11.11 19.88 -4.22
CA ALA A 92 12.39 20.30 -3.65
C ALA A 92 12.18 21.18 -2.42
N ASN A 93 12.92 20.90 -1.34
CA ASN A 93 12.91 21.74 -0.16
C ASN A 93 13.98 22.84 -0.25
N PRO A 94 13.63 24.10 0.01
CA PRO A 94 14.59 25.21 -0.03
C PRO A 94 15.78 25.05 0.93
N GLN A 95 15.62 24.30 2.03
CA GLN A 95 16.67 24.09 3.03
C GLN A 95 17.82 23.19 2.55
N LYS A 96 17.64 22.43 1.46
CA LYS A 96 18.67 21.56 0.84
C LYS A 96 19.37 20.62 1.85
N ALA A 97 18.60 20.05 2.79
CA ALA A 97 19.15 19.25 3.90
C ALA A 97 19.65 17.85 3.51
N LYS A 98 19.63 17.49 2.22
CA LYS A 98 20.00 16.15 1.69
C LYS A 98 19.17 15.02 2.32
N ARG A 99 17.90 15.27 2.57
CA ARG A 99 16.93 14.32 3.08
C ARG A 99 15.80 14.17 2.07
N LEU A 100 15.41 12.96 1.83
CA LEU A 100 14.32 12.65 0.92
C LEU A 100 13.34 11.69 1.61
N ILE A 101 12.06 11.99 1.51
CA ILE A 101 11.02 11.01 1.80
C ILE A 101 10.37 10.55 0.50
N ILE A 102 10.25 9.23 0.33
CA ILE A 102 9.56 8.62 -0.82
C ILE A 102 8.25 8.02 -0.30
N CYS A 103 7.13 8.49 -0.85
CA CYS A 103 5.79 8.24 -0.34
C CYS A 103 5.00 7.32 -1.27
N PHE A 104 4.46 6.20 -0.73
CA PHE A 104 3.72 5.15 -1.45
C PHE A 104 2.27 5.12 -0.99
N HIS A 105 1.34 5.50 -1.87
CA HIS A 105 -0.09 5.61 -1.58
C HIS A 105 -0.80 4.26 -1.47
N GLY A 106 -2.02 4.26 -0.94
CA GLY A 106 -2.86 3.08 -0.77
C GLY A 106 -3.52 2.57 -2.06
N TYR A 107 -4.21 1.45 -1.93
CA TYR A 107 -4.98 0.81 -2.99
C TYR A 107 -6.06 1.76 -3.54
N CYS A 108 -6.08 1.94 -4.87
CA CYS A 108 -7.01 2.83 -5.56
C CYS A 108 -7.11 4.25 -4.98
N SER A 109 -6.06 4.71 -4.27
CA SER A 109 -5.92 6.06 -3.75
C SER A 109 -5.00 6.90 -4.64
N SER A 110 -4.62 8.07 -4.19
CA SER A 110 -3.66 8.93 -4.86
C SER A 110 -2.59 9.42 -3.89
N ASP A 111 -1.45 9.73 -4.48
CA ASP A 111 -0.31 10.31 -3.81
C ASP A 111 -0.66 11.58 -3.02
N TYR A 112 -1.43 12.50 -3.61
CA TYR A 112 -1.88 13.72 -2.92
C TYR A 112 -2.82 13.45 -1.75
N HIS A 113 -3.72 12.46 -1.90
CA HIS A 113 -4.74 12.19 -0.90
C HIS A 113 -4.12 11.64 0.39
N ASP A 114 -3.30 10.61 0.27
CA ASP A 114 -2.81 9.87 1.42
C ASP A 114 -1.74 10.63 2.20
N PHE A 115 -0.99 11.52 1.53
CA PHE A 115 0.09 12.29 2.16
C PHE A 115 -0.27 13.77 2.41
N SER A 116 -1.53 14.14 2.23
CA SER A 116 -1.98 15.52 2.42
C SER A 116 -1.76 16.06 3.84
N TYR A 117 -1.76 15.20 4.84
CA TYR A 117 -1.54 15.60 6.24
C TYR A 117 -0.08 15.59 6.66
N SER A 118 0.70 14.61 6.19
CA SER A 118 2.12 14.48 6.56
C SER A 118 3.03 15.37 5.73
N PHE A 119 2.55 15.94 4.61
CA PHE A 119 3.36 16.74 3.69
C PHE A 119 4.08 17.90 4.39
N ASP A 120 3.33 18.74 5.11
CA ASP A 120 3.92 19.91 5.79
C ASP A 120 4.87 19.48 6.92
N TYR A 121 4.55 18.41 7.64
CA TYR A 121 5.43 17.84 8.67
C TYR A 121 6.82 17.52 8.14
N TRP A 122 6.90 16.86 6.99
CA TRP A 122 8.18 16.53 6.35
C TRP A 122 8.87 17.74 5.76
N PHE A 123 8.10 18.58 5.09
CA PHE A 123 8.64 19.76 4.42
C PHE A 123 9.27 20.75 5.41
N GLU A 124 8.62 21.01 6.54
CA GLU A 124 9.13 21.85 7.62
C GLU A 124 10.41 21.30 8.27
N ARG A 125 10.59 19.98 8.24
CA ARG A 125 11.79 19.29 8.74
C ARG A 125 12.90 19.14 7.70
N GLY A 126 12.78 19.85 6.59
CA GLY A 126 13.83 19.94 5.56
C GLY A 126 13.91 18.74 4.63
N PHE A 127 12.85 17.92 4.51
CA PHE A 127 12.83 16.85 3.54
C PHE A 127 12.39 17.35 2.17
N ASP A 128 13.10 16.92 1.14
CA ASP A 128 12.52 16.81 -0.19
C ASP A 128 11.44 15.73 -0.16
N ILE A 129 10.37 15.89 -0.93
CA ILE A 129 9.28 14.92 -0.95
C ILE A 129 9.12 14.37 -2.35
N LEU A 130 9.13 13.03 -2.48
CA LEU A 130 8.82 12.34 -3.71
C LEU A 130 7.52 11.55 -3.53
N LEU A 131 6.44 12.08 -4.06
CA LEU A 131 5.15 11.40 -4.12
C LEU A 131 5.15 10.49 -5.34
N VAL A 132 5.19 9.17 -5.14
CA VAL A 132 5.18 8.23 -6.26
C VAL A 132 3.76 7.79 -6.59
N THR A 133 3.46 7.71 -7.88
CA THR A 133 2.25 7.07 -8.38
C THR A 133 2.58 5.59 -8.62
N GLN A 134 2.03 4.69 -7.81
CA GLN A 134 2.33 3.26 -7.92
C GLN A 134 1.84 2.67 -9.25
N ARG A 135 2.41 1.52 -9.67
CA ARG A 135 1.97 0.80 -10.87
C ARG A 135 0.45 0.62 -10.91
N ALA A 136 -0.12 0.63 -12.11
CA ALA A 136 -1.56 0.52 -12.35
C ALA A 136 -2.43 1.62 -11.73
N HIS A 137 -1.83 2.76 -11.31
CA HIS A 137 -2.55 3.95 -10.84
C HIS A 137 -2.18 5.18 -11.68
N GLY A 138 -3.09 6.15 -11.73
CA GLY A 138 -2.86 7.46 -12.33
C GLY A 138 -2.11 7.42 -13.66
N GLU A 139 -0.98 8.13 -13.76
CA GLU A 139 -0.15 8.23 -14.96
C GLU A 139 0.91 7.12 -15.07
N SER A 140 1.15 6.33 -14.01
CA SER A 140 2.06 5.19 -14.06
C SER A 140 1.48 4.04 -14.87
N GLU A 141 2.32 3.34 -15.63
CA GLU A 141 1.91 2.17 -16.41
C GLU A 141 1.58 0.96 -15.52
N GLY A 142 1.14 -0.10 -16.15
CA GLY A 142 0.74 -1.36 -15.52
C GLY A 142 -0.74 -1.67 -15.73
N LYS A 143 -1.05 -2.94 -15.83
CA LYS A 143 -2.42 -3.45 -16.02
C LYS A 143 -3.07 -3.86 -14.71
N TYR A 144 -2.25 -4.27 -13.74
CA TYR A 144 -2.72 -4.88 -12.50
C TYR A 144 -2.07 -4.25 -11.27
N ILE A 145 -2.90 -4.02 -10.25
CA ILE A 145 -2.48 -3.73 -8.88
C ILE A 145 -2.15 -5.06 -8.21
N THR A 146 -0.97 -5.18 -7.60
CA THR A 146 -0.47 -6.45 -7.06
C THR A 146 -0.33 -6.47 -5.54
N PHE A 147 -0.93 -5.49 -4.86
CA PHE A 147 -1.03 -5.42 -3.40
C PHE A 147 0.31 -5.49 -2.67
N GLY A 148 1.35 -4.87 -3.22
CA GLY A 148 2.70 -4.86 -2.65
C GLY A 148 3.63 -5.92 -3.23
N ILE A 149 3.12 -6.96 -3.92
CA ILE A 149 3.96 -8.07 -4.44
C ILE A 149 4.95 -7.58 -5.50
N LYS A 150 4.50 -6.89 -6.52
CA LYS A 150 5.37 -6.30 -7.54
C LYS A 150 5.79 -4.88 -7.18
N GLU A 151 4.92 -4.13 -6.50
CA GLU A 151 5.18 -2.76 -6.04
C GLU A 151 6.42 -2.67 -5.12
N ARG A 152 6.76 -3.74 -4.37
CA ARG A 152 8.00 -3.77 -3.57
C ARG A 152 9.28 -3.63 -4.41
N PHE A 153 9.28 -4.15 -5.63
CA PHE A 153 10.41 -4.01 -6.56
C PHE A 153 10.44 -2.61 -7.17
N ASP A 154 9.27 -1.99 -7.41
CA ASP A 154 9.18 -0.59 -7.81
C ASP A 154 9.71 0.32 -6.71
N CYS A 155 9.40 0.02 -5.46
CA CYS A 155 9.95 0.73 -4.31
C CYS A 155 11.49 0.71 -4.35
N LYS A 156 12.11 -0.44 -4.61
CA LYS A 156 13.55 -0.55 -4.79
C LYS A 156 14.04 0.30 -5.98
N SER A 157 13.37 0.26 -7.13
CA SER A 157 13.73 1.08 -8.30
C SER A 157 13.67 2.58 -7.99
N TRP A 158 12.67 3.04 -7.25
CA TRP A 158 12.58 4.43 -6.79
C TRP A 158 13.72 4.82 -5.84
N VAL A 159 14.10 3.94 -4.92
CA VAL A 159 15.25 4.16 -4.02
C VAL A 159 16.56 4.23 -4.80
N GLU A 160 16.78 3.33 -5.75
CA GLU A 160 17.96 3.32 -6.60
C GLU A 160 18.05 4.58 -7.47
N TYR A 161 16.94 5.02 -8.04
CA TYR A 161 16.84 6.30 -8.73
C TYR A 161 17.22 7.48 -7.82
N ALA A 162 16.66 7.52 -6.60
CA ALA A 162 16.97 8.59 -5.65
C ALA A 162 18.44 8.64 -5.29
N VAL A 163 19.09 7.49 -5.04
CA VAL A 163 20.52 7.42 -4.75
C VAL A 163 21.37 7.89 -5.94
N LYS A 164 20.97 7.51 -7.17
CA LYS A 164 21.64 7.95 -8.40
C LYS A 164 21.53 9.46 -8.60
N ARG A 165 20.35 10.01 -8.39
CA ARG A 165 20.04 11.44 -8.59
C ARG A 165 20.70 12.33 -7.53
N PHE A 166 20.53 12.00 -6.25
CA PHE A 166 20.95 12.85 -5.12
C PHE A 166 22.33 12.49 -4.56
N LYS A 167 23.00 11.50 -5.15
CA LYS A 167 24.31 10.95 -4.75
C LYS A 167 24.28 10.23 -3.41
N LYS A 168 25.41 9.60 -3.04
CA LYS A 168 25.53 8.67 -1.90
C LYS A 168 25.18 9.27 -0.52
N ASN A 169 25.10 10.58 -0.39
CA ASN A 169 24.92 11.24 0.92
C ASN A 169 23.46 11.61 1.25
N VAL A 170 22.49 11.23 0.40
CA VAL A 170 21.07 11.47 0.72
C VAL A 170 20.58 10.49 1.78
N GLU A 171 19.92 10.99 2.82
CA GLU A 171 19.19 10.17 3.79
C GLU A 171 17.77 9.99 3.29
N ILE A 172 17.34 8.73 3.11
CA ILE A 172 16.05 8.38 2.55
C ILE A 172 15.15 7.79 3.63
N LEU A 173 13.94 8.31 3.75
CA LEU A 173 12.83 7.68 4.45
C LEU A 173 11.84 7.10 3.43
N LEU A 174 11.24 5.96 3.76
CA LEU A 174 10.12 5.41 3.01
C LEU A 174 8.86 5.57 3.85
N GLU A 175 7.84 6.20 3.30
CA GLU A 175 6.53 6.31 3.94
C GLU A 175 5.50 5.58 3.08
N GLY A 176 4.65 4.80 3.72
CA GLY A 176 3.55 4.12 3.04
C GLY A 176 2.28 4.12 3.85
N VAL A 177 1.15 4.24 3.15
CA VAL A 177 -0.18 4.16 3.74
C VAL A 177 -0.93 2.97 3.15
N SER A 178 -1.54 2.13 3.98
CA SER A 178 -2.35 0.97 3.57
C SER A 178 -1.57 0.01 2.63
N MET A 179 -1.97 -0.16 1.38
CA MET A 179 -1.20 -0.93 0.39
C MET A 179 0.23 -0.38 0.22
N GLY A 180 0.41 0.95 0.28
CA GLY A 180 1.73 1.56 0.25
C GLY A 180 2.59 1.17 1.46
N ALA A 181 1.99 1.08 2.66
CA ALA A 181 2.67 0.57 3.85
C ALA A 181 3.11 -0.88 3.65
N THR A 182 2.23 -1.72 3.12
CA THR A 182 2.56 -3.11 2.76
C THR A 182 3.68 -3.17 1.73
N THR A 183 3.67 -2.28 0.74
CA THR A 183 4.72 -2.16 -0.29
C THR A 183 6.09 -1.88 0.33
N VAL A 184 6.21 -0.85 1.17
CA VAL A 184 7.50 -0.50 1.80
C VAL A 184 7.96 -1.54 2.82
N LEU A 185 7.03 -2.16 3.55
CA LEU A 185 7.33 -3.26 4.46
C LEU A 185 7.82 -4.51 3.71
N MET A 186 7.18 -4.89 2.61
CA MET A 186 7.66 -6.01 1.77
C MET A 186 8.99 -5.68 1.08
N ALA A 187 9.22 -4.42 0.71
CA ALA A 187 10.49 -3.96 0.13
C ALA A 187 11.64 -4.03 1.13
N SER A 188 11.38 -3.95 2.44
CA SER A 188 12.41 -3.94 3.48
C SER A 188 13.27 -5.21 3.49
N SER A 189 12.76 -6.33 2.99
CA SER A 189 13.53 -7.59 2.85
C SER A 189 14.41 -7.65 1.60
N LEU A 190 14.27 -6.69 0.69
CA LEU A 190 15.12 -6.57 -0.48
C LEU A 190 16.43 -5.88 -0.07
N LYS A 191 17.51 -6.14 -0.81
CA LYS A 191 18.78 -5.42 -0.59
C LYS A 191 18.62 -3.96 -1.05
N LEU A 192 18.07 -3.11 -0.16
CA LEU A 192 17.97 -1.68 -0.38
C LEU A 192 19.31 -0.99 -0.08
N PRO A 193 19.61 0.14 -0.76
CA PRO A 193 20.78 0.96 -0.44
C PRO A 193 20.76 1.44 1.02
N LYS A 194 21.95 1.50 1.66
CA LYS A 194 22.14 1.97 3.06
C LYS A 194 21.71 3.43 3.30
N ASN A 195 21.33 4.12 2.24
CA ASN A 195 20.70 5.44 2.28
C ASN A 195 19.30 5.41 2.92
N VAL A 196 18.58 4.28 2.85
CA VAL A 196 17.30 4.11 3.54
C VAL A 196 17.57 4.01 5.03
N LYS A 197 17.10 5.00 5.80
CA LYS A 197 17.36 5.13 7.23
C LYS A 197 16.26 4.59 8.09
N ALA A 198 15.02 4.71 7.65
CA ALA A 198 13.86 4.14 8.35
C ALA A 198 12.67 4.02 7.40
N ILE A 199 11.67 3.27 7.84
CA ILE A 199 10.37 3.10 7.20
C ILE A 199 9.28 3.60 8.14
N VAL A 200 8.28 4.31 7.60
CA VAL A 200 7.04 4.71 8.27
C VAL A 200 5.90 3.99 7.56
N ALA A 201 5.21 3.10 8.27
CA ALA A 201 4.17 2.25 7.70
C ALA A 201 2.85 2.42 8.48
N ASP A 202 1.88 3.12 7.87
CA ASP A 202 0.55 3.32 8.48
C ASP A 202 -0.49 2.37 7.86
N CYS A 203 -1.21 1.65 8.70
CA CYS A 203 -2.32 0.74 8.42
C CYS A 203 -2.05 -0.32 7.33
N GLY A 204 -0.82 -0.86 7.29
CA GLY A 204 -0.45 -1.94 6.39
C GLY A 204 -1.11 -3.28 6.73
N PHE A 205 -1.17 -4.18 5.76
CA PHE A 205 -1.69 -5.53 5.93
C PHE A 205 -0.60 -6.60 5.79
N ILE A 206 -0.83 -7.79 6.37
CA ILE A 206 0.19 -8.84 6.45
C ILE A 206 0.43 -9.59 5.13
N SER A 207 -0.59 -9.71 4.27
CA SER A 207 -0.45 -10.25 2.91
C SER A 207 -1.68 -9.93 2.07
N PRO A 208 -1.56 -9.94 0.73
CA PRO A 208 -2.72 -9.82 -0.17
C PRO A 208 -3.79 -10.87 0.11
N PHE A 209 -3.37 -12.10 0.40
CA PHE A 209 -4.30 -13.20 0.70
C PHE A 209 -5.14 -12.91 1.95
N GLU A 210 -4.52 -12.47 3.03
CA GLU A 210 -5.22 -12.25 4.30
C GLU A 210 -6.14 -11.02 4.26
N ILE A 211 -5.72 -9.93 3.60
CA ILE A 211 -6.62 -8.77 3.44
C ILE A 211 -7.81 -9.10 2.55
N LEU A 212 -7.62 -9.78 1.43
CA LEU A 212 -8.72 -10.17 0.56
C LEU A 212 -9.67 -11.17 1.24
N LYS A 213 -9.14 -12.12 2.01
CA LYS A 213 -9.93 -13.03 2.85
C LYS A 213 -10.80 -12.27 3.87
N HIS A 214 -10.20 -11.26 4.53
CA HIS A 214 -10.94 -10.40 5.47
C HIS A 214 -12.06 -9.64 4.77
N VAL A 215 -11.77 -8.99 3.64
CA VAL A 215 -12.74 -8.22 2.86
C VAL A 215 -13.87 -9.12 2.34
N MET A 216 -13.57 -10.31 1.82
CA MET A 216 -14.58 -11.28 1.38
C MET A 216 -15.52 -11.65 2.51
N LYS A 217 -14.97 -11.99 3.68
CA LYS A 217 -15.77 -12.36 4.85
C LYS A 217 -16.60 -11.20 5.40
N LYS A 218 -15.99 -10.03 5.57
CA LYS A 218 -16.60 -8.87 6.24
C LYS A 218 -17.60 -8.14 5.34
N SER A 219 -17.19 -7.83 4.10
CA SER A 219 -17.98 -6.97 3.21
C SER A 219 -18.96 -7.76 2.34
N TYR A 220 -18.54 -8.94 1.87
CA TYR A 220 -19.34 -9.74 0.95
C TYR A 220 -19.99 -10.96 1.57
N LYS A 221 -19.66 -11.30 2.83
CA LYS A 221 -20.14 -12.51 3.53
C LYS A 221 -19.82 -13.81 2.78
N LEU A 222 -18.77 -13.82 1.96
CA LEU A 222 -18.34 -14.95 1.16
C LEU A 222 -17.21 -15.72 1.87
N PRO A 223 -17.19 -17.08 1.77
CA PRO A 223 -16.09 -17.88 2.25
C PRO A 223 -14.85 -17.70 1.36
N ALA A 224 -13.66 -17.76 1.95
CA ALA A 224 -12.42 -17.69 1.18
C ALA A 224 -12.20 -18.94 0.30
N PHE A 225 -12.51 -20.12 0.82
CA PHE A 225 -12.45 -21.37 0.07
C PHE A 225 -13.77 -21.66 -0.65
N PRO A 226 -13.74 -22.09 -1.93
CA PRO A 226 -12.55 -22.24 -2.79
C PRO A 226 -12.18 -20.95 -3.54
N TYR A 227 -13.03 -19.93 -3.54
CA TYR A 227 -12.98 -18.81 -4.47
C TYR A 227 -11.70 -17.98 -4.41
N LEU A 228 -11.19 -17.64 -3.21
CA LEU A 228 -9.96 -16.86 -3.09
C LEU A 228 -8.74 -17.63 -3.59
N TYR A 229 -8.71 -18.94 -3.40
CA TYR A 229 -7.65 -19.80 -3.92
C TYR A 229 -7.67 -19.85 -5.45
N LEU A 230 -8.85 -20.02 -6.03
CA LEU A 230 -9.02 -20.01 -7.49
C LEU A 230 -8.73 -18.62 -8.07
N THR A 231 -9.11 -17.53 -7.36
CA THR A 231 -8.79 -16.16 -7.75
C THR A 231 -7.28 -15.92 -7.72
N SER A 232 -6.58 -16.45 -6.71
CA SER A 232 -5.11 -16.38 -6.63
C SER A 232 -4.44 -17.14 -7.78
N ALA A 233 -4.95 -18.32 -8.13
CA ALA A 233 -4.46 -19.09 -9.28
C ALA A 233 -4.73 -18.34 -10.61
N ALA A 234 -5.92 -17.78 -10.78
CA ALA A 234 -6.26 -16.95 -11.94
C ALA A 234 -5.35 -15.72 -12.04
N SER A 235 -5.00 -15.09 -10.90
CA SER A 235 -4.05 -13.98 -10.85
C SER A 235 -2.65 -14.43 -11.29
N GLY A 236 -2.20 -15.61 -10.89
CA GLY A 236 -0.96 -16.20 -11.36
C GLY A 236 -0.91 -16.33 -12.88
N LEU A 237 -1.99 -16.82 -13.49
CA LEU A 237 -2.09 -17.00 -14.92
C LEU A 237 -2.24 -15.67 -15.70
N LEU A 238 -3.04 -14.72 -15.20
CA LEU A 238 -3.40 -13.50 -15.93
C LEU A 238 -2.43 -12.33 -15.67
N ALA A 239 -1.87 -12.26 -14.48
CA ALA A 239 -1.09 -11.12 -14.01
C ALA A 239 0.33 -11.49 -13.52
N GLY A 240 0.67 -12.79 -13.51
CA GLY A 240 1.99 -13.28 -13.14
C GLY A 240 2.30 -13.08 -11.64
N PHE A 241 1.29 -13.18 -10.76
CA PHE A 241 1.49 -13.20 -9.30
C PHE A 241 0.33 -13.89 -8.59
N GLY A 242 0.63 -14.62 -7.53
CA GLY A 242 -0.34 -15.20 -6.62
C GLY A 242 -0.43 -14.39 -5.31
N PHE A 243 -1.57 -14.41 -4.63
CA PHE A 243 -1.78 -13.61 -3.42
C PHE A 243 -0.96 -14.05 -2.20
N LYS A 244 -0.24 -15.16 -2.30
CA LYS A 244 0.67 -15.69 -1.28
C LYS A 244 2.16 -15.58 -1.64
N ASP A 245 2.50 -14.95 -2.77
CA ASP A 245 3.90 -14.87 -3.25
C ASP A 245 4.78 -13.97 -2.37
N ALA A 246 4.18 -13.13 -1.55
CA ALA A 246 4.89 -12.32 -0.57
C ALA A 246 4.02 -12.04 0.67
N SER A 247 4.69 -11.86 1.80
CA SER A 247 4.09 -11.52 3.08
C SER A 247 4.90 -10.42 3.75
N THR A 248 4.21 -9.46 4.34
CA THR A 248 4.82 -8.44 5.18
C THR A 248 5.53 -9.05 6.38
N VAL A 249 4.88 -10.04 7.03
CA VAL A 249 5.43 -10.74 8.19
C VAL A 249 6.76 -11.41 7.85
N ASP A 250 6.85 -12.09 6.70
CA ASP A 250 8.09 -12.73 6.28
C ASP A 250 9.17 -11.74 5.83
N ALA A 251 8.76 -10.59 5.33
CA ALA A 251 9.70 -9.54 4.95
C ALA A 251 10.33 -8.89 6.19
N VAL A 252 9.51 -8.48 7.16
CA VAL A 252 10.01 -7.77 8.35
C VAL A 252 10.85 -8.64 9.30
N LYS A 253 10.73 -9.96 9.22
CA LYS A 253 11.64 -10.90 9.91
C LYS A 253 13.08 -10.85 9.39
N ARG A 254 13.30 -10.30 8.19
CA ARG A 254 14.60 -10.33 7.50
C ARG A 254 15.18 -8.94 7.25
N THR A 255 14.56 -7.89 7.80
CA THR A 255 15.03 -6.52 7.63
C THR A 255 15.92 -6.10 8.78
N ASP A 256 16.89 -5.25 8.49
CA ASP A 256 17.69 -4.49 9.45
C ASP A 256 17.30 -2.99 9.48
N ILE A 257 16.37 -2.58 8.60
CA ILE A 257 15.91 -1.19 8.50
C ILE A 257 14.93 -0.90 9.65
N PRO A 258 15.15 0.16 10.45
CA PRO A 258 14.23 0.55 11.52
C PRO A 258 12.84 0.89 10.99
N ILE A 259 11.79 0.44 11.69
CA ILE A 259 10.40 0.60 11.23
C ILE A 259 9.51 1.23 12.29
N PHE A 260 8.85 2.33 11.92
CA PHE A 260 7.74 2.91 12.66
C PHE A 260 6.43 2.37 12.09
N PHE A 261 5.71 1.59 12.89
CA PHE A 261 4.38 1.09 12.57
C PHE A 261 3.32 2.00 13.19
N ALA A 262 2.32 2.38 12.42
CA ALA A 262 1.14 3.09 12.92
C ALA A 262 -0.13 2.38 12.49
N HIS A 263 -1.20 2.49 13.29
CA HIS A 263 -2.52 1.96 12.93
C HIS A 263 -3.63 2.59 13.77
N GLY A 264 -4.80 2.80 13.16
CA GLY A 264 -5.99 3.19 13.89
C GLY A 264 -6.63 2.01 14.61
N SER A 265 -6.96 2.16 15.90
CA SER A 265 -7.56 1.06 16.69
C SER A 265 -8.96 0.67 16.23
N SER A 266 -9.66 1.59 15.54
CA SER A 266 -11.03 1.39 15.02
C SER A 266 -11.07 1.17 13.52
N ASP A 267 -9.91 0.81 12.91
CA ASP A 267 -9.83 0.56 11.47
C ASP A 267 -10.80 -0.54 11.04
N GLY A 268 -11.81 -0.09 10.30
CA GLY A 268 -12.86 -0.96 9.83
C GLY A 268 -12.52 -1.72 8.55
N PHE A 269 -11.42 -1.36 7.86
CA PHE A 269 -11.05 -1.93 6.57
C PHE A 269 -9.87 -2.88 6.68
N VAL A 270 -8.75 -2.45 7.25
CA VAL A 270 -7.60 -3.30 7.57
C VAL A 270 -7.58 -3.53 9.08
N PRO A 271 -7.73 -4.75 9.58
CA PRO A 271 -7.70 -5.00 11.02
C PRO A 271 -6.38 -4.53 11.65
N CYS A 272 -6.47 -3.72 12.71
CA CYS A 272 -5.30 -3.23 13.46
C CYS A 272 -4.36 -4.36 13.89
N ARG A 273 -4.90 -5.55 14.15
CA ARG A 273 -4.13 -6.76 14.47
C ARG A 273 -3.07 -7.09 13.41
N MET A 274 -3.30 -6.77 12.14
CA MET A 274 -2.33 -7.05 11.07
C MET A 274 -1.03 -6.24 11.23
N SER A 275 -1.12 -4.97 11.66
CA SER A 275 0.11 -4.20 11.98
C SER A 275 0.77 -4.68 13.27
N ILE A 276 0.01 -5.13 14.26
CA ILE A 276 0.55 -5.73 15.49
C ILE A 276 1.31 -7.02 15.15
N ASP A 277 0.73 -7.91 14.34
CA ASP A 277 1.39 -9.15 13.93
C ASP A 277 2.69 -8.89 13.14
N ALA A 278 2.71 -7.86 12.27
CA ALA A 278 3.90 -7.44 11.57
C ALA A 278 4.95 -6.83 12.51
N PHE A 279 4.51 -5.99 13.46
CA PHE A 279 5.39 -5.43 14.49
C PHE A 279 6.02 -6.53 15.34
N ASP A 280 5.24 -7.46 15.86
CA ASP A 280 5.73 -8.57 16.70
C ASP A 280 6.80 -9.39 15.96
N ALA A 281 6.60 -9.64 14.67
CA ALA A 281 7.50 -10.40 13.82
C ALA A 281 8.77 -9.64 13.38
N CYS A 282 8.79 -8.32 13.49
CA CYS A 282 9.87 -7.50 12.94
C CYS A 282 11.18 -7.70 13.71
N ALA A 283 12.27 -7.96 12.98
CA ALA A 283 13.59 -8.23 13.56
C ALA A 283 14.41 -6.96 13.85
N SER A 284 14.14 -5.86 13.14
CA SER A 284 14.87 -4.60 13.30
C SER A 284 14.36 -3.78 14.49
N ASP A 285 15.04 -2.67 14.80
CA ASP A 285 14.50 -1.69 15.76
C ASP A 285 13.15 -1.16 15.25
N LYS A 286 12.22 -1.06 16.17
CA LYS A 286 10.81 -0.84 15.81
C LYS A 286 10.07 -0.03 16.86
N LYS A 287 9.07 0.72 16.40
CA LYS A 287 8.12 1.43 17.26
C LYS A 287 6.71 1.20 16.75
N LEU A 288 5.78 0.94 17.65
CA LEU A 288 4.35 0.83 17.34
C LEU A 288 3.60 2.01 17.93
N PHE A 289 2.74 2.63 17.11
CA PHE A 289 1.81 3.68 17.51
C PHE A 289 0.38 3.26 17.15
N ILE A 290 -0.46 3.06 18.14
CA ILE A 290 -1.89 2.75 17.94
C ILE A 290 -2.70 4.00 18.24
N ALA A 291 -3.29 4.59 17.20
CA ALA A 291 -4.16 5.76 17.33
C ALA A 291 -5.55 5.34 17.84
N GLY A 292 -5.85 5.68 19.09
CA GLY A 292 -7.13 5.34 19.73
C GLY A 292 -8.32 5.97 18.99
N GLY A 293 -9.29 5.14 18.58
CA GLY A 293 -10.51 5.55 17.89
C GLY A 293 -10.33 6.00 16.44
N ALA A 294 -9.11 5.94 15.88
CA ALA A 294 -8.88 6.25 14.48
C ALA A 294 -9.35 5.12 13.56
N ASP A 295 -10.00 5.48 12.46
CA ASP A 295 -10.35 4.58 11.38
C ASP A 295 -9.19 4.46 10.37
N HIS A 296 -9.38 3.73 9.27
CA HIS A 296 -8.38 3.44 8.24
C HIS A 296 -7.70 4.71 7.70
N ALA A 297 -6.36 4.73 7.70
CA ALA A 297 -5.51 5.83 7.23
C ALA A 297 -5.75 7.18 7.96
N LEU A 298 -6.31 7.14 9.19
CA LEU A 298 -6.59 8.34 9.98
C LEU A 298 -5.75 8.45 11.26
N SER A 299 -4.76 7.58 11.45
CA SER A 299 -3.90 7.55 12.65
C SER A 299 -3.26 8.92 12.92
N TYR A 300 -2.64 9.51 11.89
CA TYR A 300 -2.01 10.82 11.94
C TYR A 300 -3.02 11.93 12.26
N VAL A 301 -4.19 11.90 11.63
CA VAL A 301 -5.19 12.98 11.75
C VAL A 301 -5.84 13.02 13.13
N VAL A 302 -6.16 11.84 13.66
CA VAL A 302 -6.91 11.73 14.92
C VAL A 302 -6.04 12.05 16.12
N GLN A 303 -4.75 11.69 16.10
CA GLN A 303 -3.81 11.91 17.20
C GLN A 303 -2.52 12.59 16.73
N LYS A 304 -2.66 13.68 15.96
CA LYS A 304 -1.55 14.37 15.29
C LYS A 304 -0.35 14.63 16.22
N SER A 305 -0.56 15.30 17.35
CA SER A 305 0.53 15.69 18.25
C SER A 305 1.29 14.50 18.83
N ASP A 306 0.58 13.45 19.24
CA ASP A 306 1.20 12.24 19.79
C ASP A 306 1.90 11.42 18.70
N TYR A 307 1.30 11.37 17.50
CA TYR A 307 1.91 10.73 16.33
C TYR A 307 3.23 11.41 15.97
N GLU A 308 3.22 12.73 15.79
CA GLU A 308 4.40 13.53 15.42
C GLU A 308 5.50 13.44 16.49
N ARG A 309 5.15 13.54 17.77
CA ARG A 309 6.08 13.39 18.88
C ARG A 309 6.71 11.98 18.87
N THR A 310 5.90 10.93 18.82
CA THR A 310 6.39 9.55 18.89
C THR A 310 7.24 9.18 17.66
N LEU A 311 6.81 9.64 16.48
CA LEU A 311 7.57 9.50 15.24
C LEU A 311 8.89 10.26 15.31
N GLY A 312 8.86 11.49 15.80
CA GLY A 312 10.05 12.34 15.95
C GLY A 312 11.08 11.73 16.89
N GLU A 313 10.67 11.24 18.07
CA GLU A 313 11.51 10.53 19.02
C GLU A 313 12.15 9.27 18.40
N PHE A 314 11.39 8.53 17.59
CA PHE A 314 11.89 7.36 16.88
C PHE A 314 12.92 7.74 15.82
N LEU A 315 12.59 8.68 14.92
CA LEU A 315 13.43 9.06 13.79
C LEU A 315 14.70 9.80 14.19
N SER A 316 14.71 10.52 15.32
CA SER A 316 15.90 11.22 15.82
C SER A 316 17.10 10.30 16.07
N LYS A 317 16.86 8.99 16.21
CA LYS A 317 17.91 7.97 16.36
C LYS A 317 18.64 7.66 15.03
N TYR A 318 17.98 7.88 13.89
CA TYR A 318 18.45 7.40 12.57
C TYR A 318 18.74 8.52 11.58
N ILE A 319 18.12 9.67 11.74
CA ILE A 319 18.30 10.86 10.89
C ILE A 319 19.11 11.89 11.63
N LYS A 320 20.26 12.29 11.04
CA LYS A 320 21.13 13.29 11.65
C LYS A 320 20.41 14.62 11.85
N ASN A 321 20.50 15.21 13.05
CA ASN A 321 19.89 16.50 13.38
C ASN A 321 18.39 16.57 13.05
N PHE A 322 17.66 15.49 13.27
CA PHE A 322 16.22 15.48 13.15
C PHE A 322 15.58 16.35 14.25
N LYS A 323 14.73 17.30 13.86
CA LYS A 323 14.00 18.15 14.81
C LYS A 323 12.71 17.44 15.24
N ILE A 324 12.59 17.16 16.52
CA ILE A 324 11.37 16.58 17.12
C ILE A 324 10.27 17.63 17.17
#